data_4fcf1bfdacaf3662c9faf196d298514e
#
_entry.id   4fcf1bfdacaf3662c9faf196d298514e
#
_cell.length_a   1.000
_cell.length_b   1.000
_cell.length_c   1.000
_cell.angle_alpha   90.00
_cell.angle_beta   90.00
_cell.angle_gamma   90.00
#
_symmetry.space_group_name_H-M   'P 1'
#
loop_
_entity.id
_entity.type
_entity.pdbx_description
1 polymer ?
#
loop_
_entity_poly.entity_id
_entity_poly.type
_entity_poly.pdbx_seq_one_letter_code
_entity_poly.pdbx_strand_id
1 'polypeptide(L)'
;MHKRYNRMIKPLAYVIALSFSGAASANGVERSNDDIWNTNPEKFENVIQADDTHHMDDHSNSMDKESNGKMTTDVELFAQESGMTIAVAERAIKAQDEFARYADRVLARHSDKIARMWNEPAPSTKSHIQFVGKVPDTVIQDIFQKKVPHGISVTGGATIPLKAQHKRAEAAATGLRQAGYVNSSSFYDPATDRIQLDIKVPDHARNPDPQKILNAIQNELRGTELSDHIRSLTGKSININTIRGDGPIMEFDHGRGGNWVRLSNNTRWCTSGWSVSGPQGDGIITAAHCNGLTQFEEEGGLVFGMTWRNQVFSLLGDVEYHTTSHIEVDDFYASQGNIRDVSGIRSTWTMPGATVCEYGRSNNVRTCNHTVQATNVIVNYSIGTVGNLVRVSGDDSIGGDSGGGWSFNYTAWGVHSGSNGSQSFFTPAQQAEAILNVTIKR
;
A
#
# COMPACT_ATOMS: atom_id res chain seq x y z
N MET A 1 50.62 33.57 39.11
CA MET A 1 51.21 33.03 37.87
C MET A 1 50.66 31.62 37.61
N HIS A 2 49.63 31.48 36.83
CA HIS A 2 49.12 30.17 36.39
C HIS A 2 48.89 30.22 34.88
N LYS A 3 49.73 29.50 34.14
CA LYS A 3 49.63 29.32 32.69
C LYS A 3 48.55 28.27 32.42
N ARG A 4 47.50 28.66 31.67
CA ARG A 4 46.52 27.75 31.09
C ARG A 4 47.07 27.17 29.78
N TYR A 5 47.17 25.83 29.69
CA TYR A 5 47.39 25.10 28.43
C TYR A 5 46.07 24.80 27.78
N ASN A 6 45.80 25.41 26.63
CA ASN A 6 44.75 25.01 25.71
C ASN A 6 45.27 23.85 24.86
N ARG A 7 44.71 22.64 25.02
CA ARG A 7 44.86 21.54 24.10
C ARG A 7 43.69 21.54 23.13
N MET A 8 43.94 21.90 21.86
CA MET A 8 43.07 21.63 20.74
C MET A 8 43.05 20.13 20.46
N ILE A 9 41.88 19.49 20.56
CA ILE A 9 41.64 18.15 20.08
C ILE A 9 41.08 18.29 18.68
N LYS A 10 41.83 17.85 17.66
CA LYS A 10 41.34 17.69 16.28
C LYS A 10 40.54 16.40 16.21
N PRO A 11 39.35 16.38 15.57
CA PRO A 11 38.67 15.12 15.30
C PRO A 11 39.39 14.35 14.18
N LEU A 12 39.74 13.12 14.47
CA LEU A 12 40.27 12.15 13.52
C LEU A 12 39.08 11.56 12.74
N ALA A 13 38.98 11.91 11.47
CA ALA A 13 38.03 11.27 10.56
C ALA A 13 38.55 9.87 10.22
N TYR A 14 37.87 8.83 10.73
CA TYR A 14 38.09 7.46 10.28
C TYR A 14 37.31 7.23 8.99
N VAL A 15 38.01 7.15 7.87
CA VAL A 15 37.49 6.64 6.61
C VAL A 15 37.62 5.13 6.66
N ILE A 16 36.52 4.42 6.87
CA ILE A 16 36.46 2.96 6.69
C ILE A 16 36.12 2.72 5.22
N ALA A 17 37.14 2.39 4.44
CA ALA A 17 36.96 1.85 3.10
C ALA A 17 36.59 0.37 3.22
N LEU A 18 35.29 0.05 3.07
CA LEU A 18 34.84 -1.32 2.86
C LEU A 18 34.95 -1.66 1.36
N SER A 19 35.98 -2.37 1.01
CA SER A 19 36.12 -3.01 -0.31
C SER A 19 35.17 -4.20 -0.37
N PHE A 20 34.05 -4.05 -1.05
CA PHE A 20 33.22 -5.17 -1.50
C PHE A 20 33.76 -5.68 -2.83
N SER A 21 34.50 -6.77 -2.79
CA SER A 21 34.75 -7.64 -3.93
C SER A 21 33.77 -8.81 -3.87
N GLY A 22 32.81 -8.80 -4.78
CA GLY A 22 31.86 -9.90 -4.93
C GLY A 22 30.88 -9.57 -6.04
N ALA A 23 31.32 -9.74 -7.30
CA ALA A 23 30.44 -9.64 -8.45
C ALA A 23 29.49 -10.82 -8.49
N ALA A 24 28.24 -10.61 -8.16
CA ALA A 24 27.14 -11.44 -8.65
C ALA A 24 26.36 -10.57 -9.64
N SER A 25 26.55 -10.84 -10.93
CA SER A 25 25.79 -10.26 -12.03
C SER A 25 24.36 -10.78 -11.96
N ALA A 26 23.50 -10.09 -11.25
CA ALA A 26 22.07 -10.20 -11.45
C ALA A 26 21.69 -9.17 -12.51
N ASN A 27 21.36 -9.62 -13.72
CA ASN A 27 20.67 -8.81 -14.73
C ASN A 27 19.25 -8.50 -14.24
N GLY A 28 19.14 -7.66 -13.23
CA GLY A 28 17.92 -7.00 -12.85
C GLY A 28 17.70 -5.85 -13.84
N VAL A 29 16.76 -6.03 -14.76
CA VAL A 29 16.27 -4.92 -15.57
C VAL A 29 15.61 -3.95 -14.60
N GLU A 30 16.27 -2.81 -14.34
CA GLU A 30 15.63 -1.66 -13.70
C GLU A 30 14.46 -1.23 -14.59
N ARG A 31 13.24 -1.62 -14.22
CA ARG A 31 12.03 -1.10 -14.85
C ARG A 31 11.80 0.30 -14.29
N SER A 32 11.76 1.29 -15.19
CA SER A 32 11.40 2.65 -14.79
C SER A 32 9.96 2.70 -14.30
N ASN A 33 9.63 3.70 -13.45
CA ASN A 33 8.25 3.96 -13.06
C ASN A 33 7.30 4.10 -14.26
N ASP A 34 7.80 4.51 -15.43
CA ASP A 34 7.03 4.65 -16.65
C ASP A 34 6.60 3.31 -17.26
N ASP A 35 7.38 2.23 -17.05
CA ASP A 35 7.05 0.89 -17.54
C ASP A 35 5.87 0.26 -16.78
N ILE A 36 5.67 0.66 -15.52
CA ILE A 36 4.54 0.20 -14.69
C ILE A 36 3.23 0.84 -15.14
N TRP A 37 3.29 2.08 -15.62
CA TRP A 37 2.13 2.80 -16.14
C TRP A 37 1.81 2.44 -17.60
N ASN A 38 2.77 1.84 -18.30
CA ASN A 38 2.66 1.39 -19.68
C ASN A 38 2.38 -0.13 -19.77
N THR A 39 1.82 -0.73 -18.72
CA THR A 39 1.36 -2.12 -18.79
C THR A 39 0.35 -2.24 -19.91
N ASN A 40 0.71 -3.03 -20.91
CA ASN A 40 -0.08 -3.29 -22.10
C ASN A 40 -1.49 -3.74 -21.68
N PRO A 41 -2.58 -3.08 -22.11
CA PRO A 41 -3.95 -3.47 -21.77
C PRO A 41 -4.27 -4.94 -22.06
N GLU A 42 -3.60 -5.55 -23.06
CA GLU A 42 -3.76 -6.96 -23.41
C GLU A 42 -3.38 -7.93 -22.28
N LYS A 43 -2.51 -7.53 -21.35
CA LYS A 43 -2.22 -8.35 -20.14
C LYS A 43 -3.34 -8.31 -19.11
N PHE A 44 -4.16 -7.25 -19.12
CA PHE A 44 -5.31 -7.13 -18.21
C PHE A 44 -6.55 -7.85 -18.73
N GLU A 45 -6.74 -7.95 -20.07
CA GLU A 45 -7.87 -8.69 -20.65
C GLU A 45 -7.81 -10.19 -20.29
N ASN A 46 -6.61 -10.77 -20.21
CA ASN A 46 -6.47 -12.20 -19.88
C ASN A 46 -6.71 -12.51 -18.39
N VAL A 47 -6.68 -11.53 -17.50
CA VAL A 47 -7.00 -11.71 -16.06
C VAL A 47 -8.51 -11.53 -15.80
N ILE A 48 -9.19 -10.75 -16.64
CA ILE A 48 -10.63 -10.46 -16.47
C ILE A 48 -11.51 -11.54 -17.13
N GLN A 49 -11.00 -12.28 -18.13
CA GLN A 49 -11.78 -13.30 -18.85
C GLN A 49 -11.85 -14.67 -18.15
N ALA A 50 -11.18 -14.86 -17.03
CA ALA A 50 -11.11 -16.17 -16.39
C ALA A 50 -12.29 -16.50 -15.45
N ASP A 51 -13.25 -15.59 -15.17
CA ASP A 51 -14.26 -15.96 -14.18
C ASP A 51 -15.60 -15.20 -14.22
N ASP A 52 -16.25 -15.17 -15.39
CA ASP A 52 -17.65 -14.72 -15.49
C ASP A 52 -18.68 -15.85 -15.28
N THR A 53 -18.26 -17.05 -14.82
CA THR A 53 -19.16 -18.22 -14.70
C THR A 53 -19.16 -18.90 -13.32
N HIS A 54 -18.51 -18.36 -12.31
CA HIS A 54 -18.76 -18.89 -10.98
C HIS A 54 -20.01 -18.25 -10.37
N HIS A 55 -21.10 -18.98 -10.50
CA HIS A 55 -22.24 -18.93 -9.60
C HIS A 55 -21.73 -18.78 -8.17
N MET A 56 -22.33 -17.85 -7.41
CA MET A 56 -22.29 -17.87 -5.95
C MET A 56 -23.02 -19.16 -5.51
N ASP A 57 -22.40 -20.29 -5.69
CA ASP A 57 -22.81 -21.50 -5.02
C ASP A 57 -22.24 -21.43 -3.61
N ASP A 58 -23.17 -21.51 -2.70
CA ASP A 58 -23.09 -21.57 -1.25
C ASP A 58 -22.06 -22.64 -0.79
N HIS A 59 -20.74 -22.36 -0.87
CA HIS A 59 -19.69 -23.19 -0.28
C HIS A 59 -19.50 -22.88 1.21
N SER A 60 -20.64 -22.71 1.92
CA SER A 60 -20.67 -22.60 3.39
C SER A 60 -20.59 -23.95 4.10
N ASN A 61 -19.99 -24.99 3.49
CA ASN A 61 -19.95 -26.30 4.16
C ASN A 61 -18.67 -27.07 3.86
N SER A 62 -17.52 -26.68 4.40
CA SER A 62 -16.51 -27.67 4.80
C SER A 62 -15.46 -27.06 5.75
N MET A 63 -15.42 -27.57 6.96
CA MET A 63 -14.40 -27.47 8.00
C MET A 63 -14.48 -26.34 9.01
N ASP A 64 -15.68 -25.96 9.46
CA ASP A 64 -15.82 -25.34 10.78
C ASP A 64 -16.23 -26.40 11.81
N LYS A 65 -15.27 -27.12 12.35
CA LYS A 65 -15.46 -27.89 13.58
C LYS A 65 -14.56 -27.36 14.67
N GLU A 66 -15.24 -26.78 15.67
CA GLU A 66 -14.82 -26.50 17.04
C GLU A 66 -14.24 -25.11 17.37
N SER A 67 -15.12 -24.11 17.30
CA SER A 67 -15.27 -23.16 18.41
C SER A 67 -16.73 -22.72 18.47
N ASN A 68 -17.37 -22.75 19.61
CA ASN A 68 -18.77 -22.37 19.86
C ASN A 68 -19.02 -20.84 19.75
N GLY A 69 -18.28 -20.11 18.90
CA GLY A 69 -18.49 -18.72 18.56
C GLY A 69 -18.82 -18.60 17.09
N LYS A 70 -19.98 -18.04 16.74
CA LYS A 70 -20.32 -17.64 15.37
C LYS A 70 -19.17 -16.77 14.84
N MET A 71 -18.51 -17.21 13.77
CA MET A 71 -17.40 -16.45 13.16
C MET A 71 -17.94 -15.13 12.62
N THR A 72 -17.41 -14.00 13.11
CA THR A 72 -17.82 -12.66 12.69
C THR A 72 -17.27 -12.39 11.30
N THR A 73 -18.12 -12.03 10.34
CA THR A 73 -17.69 -11.62 9.00
C THR A 73 -17.03 -10.24 9.03
N ASP A 74 -16.24 -9.90 8.01
CA ASP A 74 -15.62 -8.56 7.90
C ASP A 74 -16.65 -7.44 7.86
N VAL A 75 -17.83 -7.71 7.27
CA VAL A 75 -18.93 -6.74 7.25
C VAL A 75 -19.55 -6.55 8.64
N GLU A 76 -19.71 -7.63 9.41
CA GLU A 76 -20.19 -7.56 10.80
C GLU A 76 -19.16 -6.83 11.68
N LEU A 77 -17.86 -7.15 11.53
CA LEU A 77 -16.78 -6.51 12.26
C LEU A 77 -16.70 -5.01 11.90
N PHE A 78 -16.70 -4.68 10.63
CA PHE A 78 -16.73 -3.29 10.16
C PHE A 78 -17.95 -2.52 10.68
N ALA A 79 -19.14 -3.13 10.66
CA ALA A 79 -20.36 -2.52 11.19
C ALA A 79 -20.23 -2.22 12.69
N GLN A 80 -19.70 -3.18 13.46
CA GLN A 80 -19.48 -3.04 14.90
C GLN A 80 -18.48 -1.92 15.22
N GLU A 81 -17.30 -1.94 14.59
CA GLU A 81 -16.20 -0.98 14.83
C GLU A 81 -16.58 0.44 14.40
N SER A 82 -17.36 0.57 13.31
CA SER A 82 -17.82 1.85 12.77
C SER A 82 -19.14 2.36 13.40
N GLY A 83 -19.73 1.63 14.32
CA GLY A 83 -21.00 1.99 14.96
C GLY A 83 -22.20 2.00 14.01
N MET A 84 -22.14 1.22 12.92
CA MET A 84 -23.22 1.10 11.92
C MET A 84 -24.06 -0.15 12.17
N THR A 85 -25.28 -0.20 11.57
CA THR A 85 -25.99 -1.47 11.45
C THR A 85 -25.39 -2.31 10.32
N ILE A 86 -25.45 -3.64 10.44
CA ILE A 86 -24.96 -4.57 9.41
C ILE A 86 -25.57 -4.24 8.04
N ALA A 87 -26.88 -3.98 7.96
CA ALA A 87 -27.55 -3.64 6.71
C ALA A 87 -27.06 -2.32 6.08
N VAL A 88 -26.54 -1.38 6.86
CA VAL A 88 -25.91 -0.15 6.35
C VAL A 88 -24.52 -0.46 5.82
N ALA A 89 -23.72 -1.24 6.56
CA ALA A 89 -22.40 -1.66 6.15
C ALA A 89 -22.45 -2.48 4.85
N GLU A 90 -23.33 -3.49 4.75
CA GLU A 90 -23.55 -4.29 3.54
C GLU A 90 -23.85 -3.43 2.31
N ARG A 91 -24.73 -2.45 2.43
CA ARG A 91 -25.06 -1.56 1.30
C ARG A 91 -23.87 -0.71 0.87
N ALA A 92 -23.08 -0.20 1.82
CA ALA A 92 -21.91 0.59 1.51
C ALA A 92 -20.83 -0.26 0.82
N ILE A 93 -20.53 -1.45 1.34
CA ILE A 93 -19.56 -2.39 0.76
C ILE A 93 -20.00 -2.82 -0.65
N LYS A 94 -21.26 -3.22 -0.82
CA LYS A 94 -21.80 -3.59 -2.13
C LYS A 94 -21.64 -2.45 -3.16
N ALA A 95 -21.89 -1.20 -2.77
CA ALA A 95 -21.73 -0.05 -3.67
C ALA A 95 -20.25 0.17 -4.03
N GLN A 96 -19.32 -0.02 -3.10
CA GLN A 96 -17.88 0.07 -3.36
C GLN A 96 -17.41 -1.04 -4.34
N ASP A 97 -17.95 -2.24 -4.23
CA ASP A 97 -17.62 -3.35 -5.14
C ASP A 97 -18.22 -3.15 -6.54
N GLU A 98 -19.44 -2.63 -6.64
CA GLU A 98 -20.04 -2.26 -7.91
C GLU A 98 -19.27 -1.13 -8.60
N PHE A 99 -18.82 -0.14 -7.82
CA PHE A 99 -17.94 0.91 -8.32
C PHE A 99 -16.62 0.35 -8.83
N ALA A 100 -15.96 -0.54 -8.08
CA ALA A 100 -14.69 -1.12 -8.46
C ALA A 100 -14.79 -1.82 -9.82
N ARG A 101 -15.77 -2.73 -9.98
CA ARG A 101 -15.98 -3.44 -11.24
C ARG A 101 -16.27 -2.51 -12.43
N TYR A 102 -17.01 -1.42 -12.21
CA TYR A 102 -17.27 -0.45 -13.27
C TYR A 102 -16.02 0.39 -13.58
N ALA A 103 -15.34 0.89 -12.56
CA ALA A 103 -14.15 1.72 -12.70
C ALA A 103 -13.00 0.99 -13.38
N ASP A 104 -12.79 -0.31 -13.10
CA ASP A 104 -11.79 -1.13 -13.78
C ASP A 104 -12.06 -1.24 -15.30
N ARG A 105 -13.32 -1.41 -15.71
CA ARG A 105 -13.69 -1.38 -17.13
C ARG A 105 -13.47 -0.01 -17.79
N VAL A 106 -13.67 1.07 -17.03
CA VAL A 106 -13.41 2.44 -17.51
C VAL A 106 -11.92 2.69 -17.64
N LEU A 107 -11.12 2.23 -16.68
CA LEU A 107 -9.66 2.33 -16.68
C LEU A 107 -9.05 1.59 -17.88
N ALA A 108 -9.47 0.36 -18.13
CA ALA A 108 -9.00 -0.43 -19.27
C ALA A 108 -9.18 0.29 -20.61
N ARG A 109 -10.20 1.15 -20.72
CA ARG A 109 -10.53 1.87 -21.97
C ARG A 109 -9.99 3.30 -22.04
N HIS A 110 -9.76 3.96 -20.89
CA HIS A 110 -9.57 5.41 -20.81
C HIS A 110 -8.56 5.86 -19.73
N SER A 111 -7.56 5.05 -19.41
CA SER A 111 -6.58 5.34 -18.35
C SER A 111 -5.89 6.71 -18.50
N ASP A 112 -5.62 7.13 -19.74
CA ASP A 112 -4.99 8.41 -20.08
C ASP A 112 -5.90 9.64 -19.86
N LYS A 113 -7.21 9.42 -19.79
CA LYS A 113 -8.23 10.48 -19.63
C LYS A 113 -8.79 10.58 -18.22
N ILE A 114 -8.48 9.64 -17.33
CA ILE A 114 -8.92 9.69 -15.95
C ILE A 114 -8.16 10.80 -15.22
N ALA A 115 -8.89 11.68 -14.54
CA ALA A 115 -8.33 12.68 -13.66
C ALA A 115 -8.34 12.23 -12.20
N ARG A 116 -9.44 11.62 -11.77
CA ARG A 116 -9.57 11.06 -10.42
C ARG A 116 -10.75 10.09 -10.30
N MET A 117 -10.64 9.18 -9.35
CA MET A 117 -11.68 8.22 -8.96
C MET A 117 -11.64 7.99 -7.46
N TRP A 118 -12.81 7.98 -6.82
CA TRP A 118 -12.90 7.70 -5.38
C TRP A 118 -14.30 7.28 -4.96
N ASN A 119 -14.39 6.56 -3.84
CA ASN A 119 -15.63 6.35 -3.11
C ASN A 119 -15.78 7.41 -2.02
N GLU A 120 -17.00 7.84 -1.72
CA GLU A 120 -17.26 8.49 -0.45
C GLU A 120 -17.17 7.43 0.66
N PRO A 121 -16.58 7.73 1.82
CA PRO A 121 -16.52 6.77 2.93
C PRO A 121 -17.90 6.30 3.37
N ALA A 122 -17.99 5.06 3.84
CA ALA A 122 -19.23 4.54 4.44
C ALA A 122 -19.71 5.47 5.60
N PRO A 123 -21.02 5.64 5.78
CA PRO A 123 -22.12 4.85 5.20
C PRO A 123 -22.60 5.29 3.80
N SER A 124 -21.88 6.17 3.13
CA SER A 124 -22.24 6.60 1.77
C SER A 124 -22.17 5.43 0.78
N THR A 125 -23.05 5.47 -0.21
CA THR A 125 -23.05 4.56 -1.37
C THR A 125 -22.65 5.28 -2.65
N LYS A 126 -22.07 6.50 -2.52
CA LYS A 126 -21.69 7.32 -3.67
C LYS A 126 -20.23 7.10 -4.04
N SER A 127 -19.98 7.14 -5.35
CA SER A 127 -18.65 7.08 -5.92
C SER A 127 -18.52 8.03 -7.11
N HIS A 128 -17.32 8.38 -7.49
CA HIS A 128 -17.05 9.42 -8.45
C HIS A 128 -15.97 9.02 -9.44
N ILE A 129 -16.17 9.36 -10.71
CA ILE A 129 -15.16 9.29 -11.77
C ILE A 129 -15.13 10.64 -12.46
N GLN A 130 -13.97 11.28 -12.53
CA GLN A 130 -13.78 12.51 -13.25
C GLN A 130 -12.75 12.38 -14.36
N PHE A 131 -13.08 12.91 -15.54
CA PHE A 131 -12.25 12.88 -16.74
C PHE A 131 -11.58 14.22 -17.01
N VAL A 132 -10.40 14.15 -17.62
CA VAL A 132 -9.74 15.30 -18.23
C VAL A 132 -10.55 15.73 -19.46
N GLY A 133 -10.90 17.02 -19.53
CA GLY A 133 -11.71 17.55 -20.62
C GLY A 133 -13.12 16.97 -20.62
N LYS A 134 -13.57 16.44 -21.73
CA LYS A 134 -14.92 15.88 -21.89
C LYS A 134 -14.98 14.42 -21.45
N VAL A 135 -16.13 14.01 -20.91
CA VAL A 135 -16.43 12.59 -20.67
C VAL A 135 -16.38 11.85 -22.00
N PRO A 136 -15.68 10.69 -22.11
CA PRO A 136 -15.63 9.91 -23.34
C PRO A 136 -17.01 9.44 -23.82
N ASP A 137 -17.24 9.43 -25.14
CA ASP A 137 -18.54 9.07 -25.73
C ASP A 137 -18.99 7.67 -25.35
N THR A 138 -18.07 6.71 -25.22
CA THR A 138 -18.39 5.34 -24.76
C THR A 138 -18.93 5.32 -23.33
N VAL A 139 -18.43 6.17 -22.45
CA VAL A 139 -18.93 6.31 -21.06
C VAL A 139 -20.28 7.03 -21.06
N ILE A 140 -20.48 8.02 -21.95
CA ILE A 140 -21.79 8.67 -22.15
C ILE A 140 -22.82 7.62 -22.61
N GLN A 141 -22.44 6.73 -23.53
CA GLN A 141 -23.29 5.62 -23.96
C GLN A 141 -23.61 4.65 -22.80
N ASP A 142 -22.64 4.32 -21.95
CA ASP A 142 -22.88 3.51 -20.74
C ASP A 142 -23.93 4.15 -19.82
N ILE A 143 -23.92 5.50 -19.68
CA ILE A 143 -24.93 6.23 -18.91
C ILE A 143 -26.32 6.08 -19.55
N PHE A 144 -26.45 6.34 -20.87
CA PHE A 144 -27.73 6.23 -21.57
C PHE A 144 -28.27 4.79 -21.56
N GLN A 145 -27.40 3.79 -21.61
CA GLN A 145 -27.77 2.37 -21.57
C GLN A 145 -27.98 1.85 -20.14
N LYS A 146 -27.91 2.71 -19.11
CA LYS A 146 -28.05 2.33 -17.70
C LYS A 146 -27.04 1.27 -17.23
N LYS A 147 -25.86 1.23 -17.83
CA LYS A 147 -24.74 0.33 -17.45
C LYS A 147 -23.90 0.89 -16.32
N VAL A 148 -24.02 2.18 -16.03
CA VAL A 148 -23.36 2.80 -14.87
C VAL A 148 -24.14 2.42 -13.61
N PRO A 149 -23.53 1.79 -12.61
CA PRO A 149 -24.19 1.43 -11.37
C PRO A 149 -24.77 2.65 -10.65
N HIS A 150 -25.82 2.43 -9.89
CA HIS A 150 -26.45 3.50 -9.11
C HIS A 150 -25.46 4.06 -8.08
N GLY A 151 -25.49 5.39 -7.89
CA GLY A 151 -24.60 6.09 -6.94
C GLY A 151 -23.27 6.55 -7.54
N ILE A 152 -22.93 6.14 -8.79
CA ILE A 152 -21.71 6.61 -9.46
C ILE A 152 -21.97 7.91 -10.21
N SER A 153 -21.24 8.95 -9.84
CA SER A 153 -21.20 10.24 -10.53
C SER A 153 -20.06 10.25 -11.55
N VAL A 154 -20.38 10.58 -12.79
CA VAL A 154 -19.39 10.71 -13.87
C VAL A 154 -19.38 12.15 -14.37
N THR A 155 -18.20 12.79 -14.33
CA THR A 155 -18.03 14.20 -14.71
C THR A 155 -16.80 14.39 -15.58
N GLY A 156 -16.76 15.48 -16.33
CA GLY A 156 -15.59 15.96 -17.06
C GLY A 156 -15.05 17.27 -16.47
N GLY A 157 -14.21 17.97 -17.25
CA GLY A 157 -13.73 19.31 -16.93
C GLY A 157 -12.45 19.40 -16.13
N ALA A 158 -11.85 18.29 -15.71
CA ALA A 158 -10.53 18.32 -15.13
C ALA A 158 -9.46 18.68 -16.19
N THR A 159 -8.34 19.22 -15.74
CA THR A 159 -7.23 19.62 -16.63
C THR A 159 -6.00 18.75 -16.49
N ILE A 160 -5.90 17.98 -15.43
CA ILE A 160 -4.69 17.22 -15.09
C ILE A 160 -5.06 15.75 -14.95
N PRO A 161 -4.40 14.86 -15.71
CA PRO A 161 -4.63 13.42 -15.57
C PRO A 161 -4.05 12.88 -14.27
N LEU A 162 -4.63 11.80 -13.75
CA LEU A 162 -4.25 11.14 -12.50
C LEU A 162 -2.76 10.78 -12.46
N LYS A 163 -2.22 10.26 -13.56
CA LYS A 163 -0.78 9.95 -13.68
C LYS A 163 0.09 11.19 -13.41
N ALA A 164 -0.30 12.37 -13.91
CA ALA A 164 0.45 13.60 -13.67
C ALA A 164 0.32 14.09 -12.21
N GLN A 165 -0.82 13.85 -11.55
CA GLN A 165 -0.98 14.14 -10.12
C GLN A 165 -0.07 13.24 -9.26
N HIS A 166 0.06 11.96 -9.60
CA HIS A 166 0.97 11.05 -8.92
C HIS A 166 2.44 11.48 -9.10
N LYS A 167 2.86 11.89 -10.31
CA LYS A 167 4.21 12.44 -10.54
C LYS A 167 4.48 13.70 -9.72
N ARG A 168 3.47 14.53 -9.50
CA ARG A 168 3.59 15.70 -8.60
C ARG A 168 3.78 15.29 -7.14
N ALA A 169 3.06 14.27 -6.67
CA ALA A 169 3.23 13.75 -5.32
C ALA A 169 4.64 13.14 -5.14
N GLU A 170 5.12 12.39 -6.13
CA GLU A 170 6.48 11.82 -6.15
C GLU A 170 7.56 12.92 -6.08
N ALA A 171 7.42 13.95 -6.89
CA ALA A 171 8.33 15.08 -6.88
C ALA A 171 8.33 15.80 -5.52
N ALA A 172 7.16 15.98 -4.90
CA ALA A 172 7.05 16.59 -3.59
C ALA A 172 7.71 15.74 -2.48
N ALA A 173 7.53 14.41 -2.50
CA ALA A 173 8.20 13.49 -1.57
C ALA A 173 9.72 13.56 -1.69
N THR A 174 10.24 13.54 -2.94
CA THR A 174 11.68 13.65 -3.22
C THR A 174 12.24 14.96 -2.68
N GLY A 175 11.57 16.09 -2.96
CA GLY A 175 11.99 17.40 -2.47
C GLY A 175 11.92 17.52 -0.95
N LEU A 176 10.89 16.92 -0.29
CA LEU A 176 10.82 16.85 1.17
C LEU A 176 12.03 16.12 1.76
N ARG A 177 12.37 14.95 1.22
CA ARG A 177 13.52 14.18 1.71
C ARG A 177 14.82 14.94 1.53
N GLN A 178 15.06 15.56 0.36
CA GLN A 178 16.25 16.35 0.08
C GLN A 178 16.35 17.59 0.98
N ALA A 179 15.22 18.20 1.32
CA ALA A 179 15.13 19.31 2.26
C ALA A 179 15.26 18.90 3.75
N GLY A 180 15.51 17.60 4.04
CA GLY A 180 15.76 17.08 5.38
C GLY A 180 14.50 16.61 6.12
N TYR A 181 13.31 16.62 5.51
CA TYR A 181 12.07 16.09 6.10
C TYR A 181 11.95 14.59 5.86
N VAL A 182 12.81 13.79 6.51
CA VAL A 182 12.87 12.33 6.32
C VAL A 182 11.69 11.56 6.91
N ASN A 183 10.97 12.13 7.87
CA ASN A 183 9.76 11.55 8.44
C ASN A 183 8.53 12.22 7.83
N SER A 184 8.23 11.89 6.57
CA SER A 184 7.18 12.53 5.80
C SER A 184 6.53 11.59 4.80
N SER A 185 5.29 11.89 4.40
CA SER A 185 4.61 11.24 3.28
C SER A 185 4.02 12.25 2.31
N SER A 186 3.87 11.84 1.06
CA SER A 186 3.25 12.63 0.00
C SER A 186 2.34 11.76 -0.85
N PHE A 187 1.14 12.28 -1.17
CA PHE A 187 0.17 11.59 -2.01
C PHE A 187 -0.79 12.58 -2.66
N TYR A 188 -1.47 12.13 -3.71
CA TYR A 188 -2.60 12.85 -4.29
C TYR A 188 -3.91 12.36 -3.68
N ASP A 189 -4.69 13.27 -3.14
CA ASP A 189 -6.03 13.00 -2.60
C ASP A 189 -7.09 13.27 -3.67
N PRO A 190 -7.73 12.24 -4.25
CA PRO A 190 -8.71 12.42 -5.30
C PRO A 190 -10.01 13.06 -4.81
N ALA A 191 -10.35 13.00 -3.53
CA ALA A 191 -11.56 13.60 -2.99
C ALA A 191 -11.43 15.12 -2.89
N THR A 192 -10.28 15.64 -2.46
CA THR A 192 -10.02 17.07 -2.31
C THR A 192 -9.34 17.72 -3.50
N ASP A 193 -8.85 16.94 -4.48
CA ASP A 193 -8.07 17.38 -5.65
C ASP A 193 -6.78 18.13 -5.25
N ARG A 194 -6.05 17.61 -4.26
CA ARG A 194 -4.84 18.23 -3.73
C ARG A 194 -3.73 17.23 -3.53
N ILE A 195 -2.48 17.70 -3.60
CA ILE A 195 -1.32 16.97 -3.07
C ILE A 195 -1.30 17.18 -1.57
N GLN A 196 -1.32 16.10 -0.82
CA GLN A 196 -1.21 16.10 0.64
C GLN A 196 0.24 15.80 1.02
N LEU A 197 0.78 16.56 1.95
CA LEU A 197 2.09 16.36 2.54
C LEU A 197 1.89 16.20 4.04
N ASP A 198 2.24 15.05 4.58
CA ASP A 198 2.28 14.84 6.03
C ASP A 198 3.73 14.88 6.49
N ILE A 199 4.02 15.66 7.50
CA ILE A 199 5.36 15.82 8.05
C ILE A 199 5.29 15.53 9.54
N LYS A 200 6.03 14.52 9.99
CA LYS A 200 6.13 14.19 11.41
C LYS A 200 7.15 15.10 12.06
N VAL A 201 6.75 15.76 13.14
CA VAL A 201 7.61 16.67 13.93
C VAL A 201 7.54 16.29 15.40
N PRO A 202 8.64 16.46 16.16
CA PRO A 202 8.66 16.24 17.60
C PRO A 202 7.57 17.07 18.31
N ASP A 203 7.05 16.55 19.42
CA ASP A 203 5.95 17.18 20.17
C ASP A 203 6.27 18.61 20.61
N HIS A 204 7.51 18.88 20.96
CA HIS A 204 7.99 20.19 21.40
C HIS A 204 8.36 21.16 20.26
N ALA A 205 8.43 20.67 19.02
CA ALA A 205 8.80 21.49 17.86
C ALA A 205 7.68 22.45 17.47
N ARG A 206 8.04 23.60 16.90
CA ARG A 206 7.07 24.49 16.25
C ARG A 206 6.62 23.88 14.93
N ASN A 207 5.34 24.09 14.58
CA ASN A 207 4.86 23.71 13.25
C ASN A 207 5.70 24.42 12.20
N PRO A 208 6.21 23.70 11.20
CA PRO A 208 6.94 24.32 10.12
C PRO A 208 6.00 25.21 9.30
N ASP A 209 6.54 26.31 8.80
CA ASP A 209 5.80 27.23 7.93
C ASP A 209 5.56 26.57 6.57
N PRO A 210 4.29 26.38 6.14
CA PRO A 210 3.95 25.72 4.87
C PRO A 210 4.63 26.36 3.66
N GLN A 211 4.79 27.69 3.63
CA GLN A 211 5.45 28.36 2.52
C GLN A 211 6.97 28.08 2.49
N LYS A 212 7.59 27.98 3.66
CA LYS A 212 9.01 27.59 3.74
C LYS A 212 9.25 26.17 3.25
N ILE A 213 8.36 25.23 3.61
CA ILE A 213 8.42 23.85 3.11
C ILE A 213 8.30 23.84 1.58
N LEU A 214 7.30 24.50 1.02
CA LEU A 214 7.12 24.55 -0.42
C LEU A 214 8.34 25.17 -1.14
N ASN A 215 8.88 26.25 -0.60
CA ASN A 215 10.07 26.89 -1.14
C ASN A 215 11.31 25.97 -1.06
N ALA A 216 11.46 25.22 0.04
CA ALA A 216 12.53 24.24 0.20
C ALA A 216 12.44 23.14 -0.87
N ILE A 217 11.24 22.52 -1.04
CA ILE A 217 10.99 21.51 -2.07
C ILE A 217 11.32 22.06 -3.46
N GLN A 218 10.86 23.26 -3.80
CA GLN A 218 11.12 23.89 -5.10
C GLN A 218 12.60 24.21 -5.34
N ASN A 219 13.34 24.58 -4.29
CA ASN A 219 14.77 24.87 -4.38
C ASN A 219 15.59 23.59 -4.59
N GLU A 220 15.31 22.53 -3.83
CA GLU A 220 16.02 21.25 -3.93
C GLU A 220 15.85 20.59 -5.30
N LEU A 221 14.66 20.72 -5.89
CA LEU A 221 14.36 20.13 -7.21
C LEU A 221 14.72 21.03 -8.40
N ARG A 222 15.27 22.22 -8.15
CA ARG A 222 15.62 23.17 -9.23
C ARG A 222 16.65 22.58 -10.19
N GLY A 223 16.31 22.50 -11.47
CA GLY A 223 17.18 21.96 -12.52
C GLY A 223 17.14 20.44 -12.65
N THR A 224 16.31 19.75 -11.86
CA THR A 224 16.04 18.31 -12.02
C THR A 224 14.87 18.08 -12.99
N GLU A 225 14.69 16.86 -13.47
CA GLU A 225 13.54 16.46 -14.29
C GLU A 225 12.20 16.63 -13.53
N LEU A 226 12.21 16.57 -12.20
CA LEU A 226 11.04 16.75 -11.35
C LEU A 226 10.64 18.21 -11.16
N SER A 227 11.51 19.17 -11.52
CA SER A 227 11.29 20.62 -11.34
C SER A 227 9.98 21.12 -11.96
N ASP A 228 9.62 20.62 -13.15
CA ASP A 228 8.41 21.06 -13.85
C ASP A 228 7.13 20.59 -13.16
N HIS A 229 7.15 19.41 -12.54
CA HIS A 229 6.02 18.88 -11.77
C HIS A 229 5.74 19.72 -10.52
N ILE A 230 6.78 20.24 -9.88
CA ILE A 230 6.69 21.06 -8.67
C ILE A 230 6.38 22.53 -8.96
N ARG A 231 6.88 23.08 -10.08
CA ARG A 231 6.73 24.51 -10.41
C ARG A 231 5.27 24.97 -10.46
N SER A 232 4.37 24.08 -10.85
CA SER A 232 2.92 24.37 -10.91
C SER A 232 2.21 24.21 -9.56
N LEU A 233 2.88 23.72 -8.52
CA LEU A 233 2.28 23.57 -7.20
C LEU A 233 2.22 24.94 -6.50
N THR A 234 1.04 25.25 -6.02
CA THR A 234 0.75 26.47 -5.24
C THR A 234 0.10 26.08 -3.92
N GLY A 235 0.00 27.02 -2.98
CA GLY A 235 -0.70 26.78 -1.71
C GLY A 235 -2.17 26.35 -1.86
N LYS A 236 -2.80 26.51 -3.04
CA LYS A 236 -4.15 26.00 -3.32
C LYS A 236 -4.17 24.54 -3.75
N SER A 237 -3.08 24.03 -4.35
CA SER A 237 -2.95 22.66 -4.86
C SER A 237 -2.23 21.71 -3.88
N ILE A 238 -1.70 22.26 -2.80
CA ILE A 238 -1.02 21.50 -1.74
C ILE A 238 -1.76 21.71 -0.41
N ASN A 239 -1.83 20.66 0.39
CA ASN A 239 -2.16 20.72 1.80
C ASN A 239 -0.99 20.14 2.60
N ILE A 240 -0.55 20.82 3.65
CA ILE A 240 0.55 20.39 4.51
C ILE A 240 0.00 20.14 5.89
N ASN A 241 0.06 18.88 6.33
CA ASN A 241 -0.35 18.45 7.66
C ASN A 241 0.88 18.19 8.51
N THR A 242 0.79 18.57 9.80
CA THR A 242 1.82 18.26 10.78
C THR A 242 1.31 17.15 11.68
N ILE A 243 2.03 16.03 11.71
CA ILE A 243 1.79 14.92 12.62
C ILE A 243 2.70 15.09 13.83
N ARG A 244 2.14 15.03 15.03
CA ARG A 244 2.87 15.12 16.27
C ARG A 244 3.34 13.76 16.73
N GLY A 245 4.54 13.69 17.29
CA GLY A 245 5.10 12.50 17.92
C GLY A 245 6.61 12.47 17.84
N ASP A 246 7.23 11.95 18.89
CA ASP A 246 8.66 11.70 18.94
C ASP A 246 8.98 10.37 18.24
N GLY A 247 10.10 10.33 17.54
CA GLY A 247 10.57 9.17 16.81
C GLY A 247 10.23 9.17 15.31
N PRO A 248 10.84 8.26 14.54
CA PRO A 248 10.66 8.15 13.10
C PRO A 248 9.25 7.69 12.73
N ILE A 249 8.90 7.83 11.45
CA ILE A 249 7.88 6.97 10.85
C ILE A 249 8.44 5.56 10.94
N MET A 250 7.74 4.69 11.68
CA MET A 250 8.29 3.41 12.10
C MET A 250 8.09 2.37 11.00
N GLU A 251 9.15 1.66 10.74
CA GLU A 251 9.17 0.32 10.18
C GLU A 251 8.95 -0.62 11.37
N PHE A 252 7.94 -1.47 11.29
CA PHE A 252 7.68 -2.40 12.36
C PHE A 252 8.23 -3.78 11.99
N ASP A 253 8.97 -4.34 12.92
CA ASP A 253 9.47 -5.68 12.89
C ASP A 253 8.54 -6.62 13.67
N HIS A 254 8.14 -7.74 13.07
CA HIS A 254 7.43 -8.92 13.60
C HIS A 254 5.95 -9.03 13.22
N GLY A 255 5.54 -10.04 12.45
CA GLY A 255 4.16 -10.30 12.23
C GLY A 255 3.76 -11.36 11.19
N ARG A 256 2.53 -11.51 10.76
CA ARG A 256 2.00 -12.55 9.85
C ARG A 256 0.99 -12.00 8.86
N GLY A 257 0.99 -12.33 7.58
CA GLY A 257 -0.20 -12.53 6.77
C GLY A 257 -0.70 -13.94 6.99
N GLY A 258 -0.72 -14.32 8.18
CA GLY A 258 -1.02 -15.63 8.62
C GLY A 258 0.08 -16.23 9.49
N ASN A 259 1.34 -16.23 9.13
CA ASN A 259 2.36 -16.97 9.81
C ASN A 259 3.62 -16.16 10.11
N TRP A 260 4.38 -16.52 11.14
CA TRP A 260 5.64 -15.88 11.45
C TRP A 260 6.69 -16.16 10.38
N VAL A 261 7.43 -15.15 9.96
CA VAL A 261 8.71 -15.30 9.29
C VAL A 261 9.84 -14.93 10.24
N ARG A 262 10.97 -15.67 10.19
CA ARG A 262 12.01 -15.67 11.19
C ARG A 262 13.40 -15.46 10.61
N LEU A 263 14.27 -14.91 11.45
CA LEU A 263 15.71 -14.87 11.21
C LEU A 263 16.37 -16.23 11.49
N SER A 264 17.61 -16.40 11.05
CA SER A 264 18.41 -17.64 11.26
C SER A 264 18.64 -18.00 12.74
N ASN A 265 18.53 -17.03 13.63
CA ASN A 265 18.63 -17.21 15.08
C ASN A 265 17.30 -17.61 15.75
N ASN A 266 16.28 -17.96 14.98
CA ASN A 266 14.91 -18.29 15.42
C ASN A 266 14.12 -17.09 15.98
N THR A 267 14.58 -15.87 15.84
CA THR A 267 13.80 -14.69 16.21
C THR A 267 12.64 -14.54 15.25
N ARG A 268 11.41 -14.45 15.76
CA ARG A 268 10.23 -14.03 15.01
C ARG A 268 10.43 -12.58 14.64
N TRP A 269 10.35 -12.27 13.34
CA TRP A 269 10.79 -10.96 12.84
C TRP A 269 9.72 -10.22 12.05
N CYS A 270 9.02 -10.90 11.17
CA CYS A 270 7.99 -10.32 10.30
C CYS A 270 6.91 -11.33 9.95
N THR A 271 6.03 -10.94 9.03
CA THR A 271 4.87 -11.71 8.58
C THR A 271 5.01 -12.18 7.16
N SER A 272 4.50 -13.38 6.88
CA SER A 272 4.10 -13.73 5.52
C SER A 272 2.86 -12.93 5.11
N GLY A 273 2.87 -12.34 3.93
CA GLY A 273 1.70 -11.67 3.36
C GLY A 273 0.78 -12.68 2.66
N TRP A 274 1.23 -13.23 1.58
CA TRP A 274 0.44 -14.10 0.72
C TRP A 274 1.27 -15.25 0.20
N SER A 275 0.63 -16.43 0.03
CA SER A 275 1.19 -17.54 -0.74
C SER A 275 1.21 -17.17 -2.22
N VAL A 276 2.30 -17.49 -2.90
CA VAL A 276 2.51 -17.13 -4.30
C VAL A 276 3.10 -18.28 -5.12
N SER A 277 2.81 -18.27 -6.41
CA SER A 277 3.56 -19.01 -7.43
C SER A 277 4.49 -18.06 -8.17
N GLY A 278 5.76 -18.41 -8.28
CA GLY A 278 6.78 -17.57 -8.92
C GLY A 278 7.71 -18.37 -9.84
N PRO A 279 8.58 -17.68 -10.59
CA PRO A 279 9.47 -18.32 -11.55
C PRO A 279 10.51 -19.26 -10.92
N GLN A 280 10.80 -19.12 -9.62
CA GLN A 280 11.71 -19.97 -8.86
C GLN A 280 10.99 -20.99 -7.98
N GLY A 281 9.67 -21.11 -8.07
CA GLY A 281 8.85 -22.05 -7.31
C GLY A 281 7.76 -21.37 -6.50
N ASP A 282 6.99 -22.16 -5.77
CA ASP A 282 5.99 -21.66 -4.84
C ASP A 282 6.66 -21.12 -3.56
N GLY A 283 5.98 -20.17 -2.90
CA GLY A 283 6.50 -19.57 -1.69
C GLY A 283 5.58 -18.49 -1.12
N ILE A 284 6.16 -17.57 -0.41
CA ILE A 284 5.45 -16.49 0.25
C ILE A 284 6.05 -15.13 -0.12
N ILE A 285 5.24 -14.09 0.00
CA ILE A 285 5.71 -12.70 -0.02
C ILE A 285 5.55 -12.07 1.37
N THR A 286 6.42 -11.11 1.67
CA THR A 286 6.44 -10.32 2.89
C THR A 286 6.99 -8.93 2.60
N ALA A 287 7.19 -8.06 3.60
CA ALA A 287 7.80 -6.74 3.38
C ALA A 287 9.33 -6.86 3.18
N ALA A 288 9.87 -6.10 2.23
CA ALA A 288 11.29 -6.12 1.88
C ALA A 288 12.20 -5.59 3.00
N HIS A 289 11.69 -4.65 3.82
CA HIS A 289 12.46 -4.12 4.96
C HIS A 289 12.66 -5.17 6.07
N CYS A 290 11.96 -6.30 6.03
CA CYS A 290 12.11 -7.41 6.99
C CYS A 290 13.47 -8.10 6.93
N ASN A 291 14.10 -8.10 5.81
CA ASN A 291 15.47 -8.50 5.49
C ASN A 291 16.11 -9.60 6.37
N GLY A 292 16.83 -10.54 5.76
CA GLY A 292 17.56 -11.61 6.48
C GLY A 292 16.70 -12.79 6.94
N LEU A 293 15.49 -12.91 6.46
CA LEU A 293 14.56 -14.00 6.75
C LEU A 293 15.05 -15.32 6.15
N THR A 294 14.97 -16.39 6.95
CA THR A 294 15.42 -17.73 6.55
C THR A 294 14.44 -18.83 6.90
N GLN A 295 13.43 -18.54 7.69
CA GLN A 295 12.50 -19.52 8.22
C GLN A 295 11.07 -19.01 8.23
N PHE A 296 10.13 -19.92 8.03
CA PHE A 296 8.70 -19.72 8.10
C PHE A 296 8.14 -20.59 9.24
N GLU A 297 7.29 -20.05 10.10
CA GLU A 297 6.67 -20.76 11.22
C GLU A 297 5.16 -20.75 11.08
N GLU A 298 4.56 -21.93 10.92
CA GLU A 298 3.11 -22.09 10.91
C GLU A 298 2.48 -21.90 12.29
N GLU A 299 1.14 -21.71 12.31
CA GLU A 299 0.39 -21.49 13.55
C GLU A 299 0.55 -22.61 14.57
N GLY A 300 0.77 -23.84 14.16
CA GLY A 300 1.06 -24.99 15.03
C GLY A 300 2.49 -25.02 15.60
N GLY A 301 3.35 -24.04 15.25
CA GLY A 301 4.74 -23.96 15.70
C GLY A 301 5.72 -24.79 14.86
N LEU A 302 5.28 -25.40 13.76
CA LEU A 302 6.17 -26.06 12.81
C LEU A 302 6.98 -25.01 12.04
N VAL A 303 8.29 -25.22 11.93
CA VAL A 303 9.22 -24.28 11.29
C VAL A 303 9.82 -24.91 10.04
N PHE A 304 9.76 -24.17 8.92
CA PHE A 304 10.28 -24.58 7.62
C PHE A 304 11.35 -23.60 7.14
N GLY A 305 12.27 -24.10 6.31
CA GLY A 305 13.28 -23.26 5.67
C GLY A 305 12.67 -22.38 4.57
N MET A 306 13.16 -21.14 4.49
CA MET A 306 12.86 -20.20 3.40
C MET A 306 14.15 -19.89 2.63
N THR A 307 13.99 -19.65 1.33
CA THR A 307 15.09 -19.18 0.48
C THR A 307 14.68 -17.88 -0.20
N TRP A 308 15.41 -16.81 0.09
CA TRP A 308 15.22 -15.51 -0.57
C TRP A 308 15.36 -15.64 -2.09
N ARG A 309 14.52 -14.93 -2.84
CA ARG A 309 14.48 -14.96 -4.30
C ARG A 309 14.56 -13.58 -4.95
N ASN A 310 13.76 -12.64 -4.46
CA ASN A 310 13.68 -11.29 -5.02
C ASN A 310 13.14 -10.32 -3.96
N GLN A 311 13.53 -9.04 -4.06
CA GLN A 311 12.97 -7.98 -3.21
C GLN A 311 12.95 -6.64 -3.94
N VAL A 312 12.02 -5.79 -3.53
CA VAL A 312 11.91 -4.40 -3.97
C VAL A 312 11.61 -3.52 -2.77
N PHE A 313 12.57 -2.68 -2.38
CA PHE A 313 12.42 -1.60 -1.40
C PHE A 313 12.76 -0.29 -2.10
N SER A 314 11.78 0.33 -2.75
CA SER A 314 11.98 1.51 -3.60
C SER A 314 10.66 2.27 -3.83
N LEU A 315 10.67 3.24 -4.75
CA LEU A 315 9.43 3.90 -5.21
C LEU A 315 8.40 2.96 -5.84
N LEU A 316 8.74 1.69 -6.06
CA LEU A 316 7.84 0.68 -6.61
C LEU A 316 7.08 -0.11 -5.55
N GLY A 317 7.55 -0.13 -4.31
CA GLY A 317 6.94 -0.86 -3.21
C GLY A 317 7.94 -1.32 -2.16
N ASP A 318 7.43 -2.04 -1.17
CA ASP A 318 8.14 -2.65 -0.06
C ASP A 318 7.69 -4.11 0.04
N VAL A 319 8.29 -4.99 -0.75
CA VAL A 319 7.94 -6.42 -0.78
C VAL A 319 9.14 -7.28 -1.16
N GLU A 320 9.21 -8.48 -0.57
CA GLU A 320 10.15 -9.52 -0.94
C GLU A 320 9.48 -10.88 -1.10
N TYR A 321 10.11 -11.76 -1.90
CA TYR A 321 9.63 -13.08 -2.22
C TYR A 321 10.64 -14.14 -1.80
N HIS A 322 10.13 -15.17 -1.10
CA HIS A 322 10.88 -16.34 -0.67
C HIS A 322 10.17 -17.59 -1.13
N THR A 323 10.93 -18.58 -1.66
CA THR A 323 10.40 -19.93 -1.79
C THR A 323 10.54 -20.65 -0.44
N THR A 324 9.58 -21.52 -0.12
CA THR A 324 9.61 -22.35 1.07
C THR A 324 9.87 -23.81 0.72
N SER A 325 10.20 -24.62 1.72
CA SER A 325 10.25 -26.09 1.57
C SER A 325 8.90 -26.76 1.85
N HIS A 326 7.85 -25.96 1.98
CA HIS A 326 6.48 -26.37 2.26
C HIS A 326 5.58 -26.28 1.03
N ILE A 327 4.40 -26.89 1.08
CA ILE A 327 3.37 -26.75 0.04
C ILE A 327 2.57 -25.50 0.38
N GLU A 328 2.64 -24.51 -0.50
CA GLU A 328 1.86 -23.28 -0.39
C GLU A 328 0.46 -23.50 -0.99
N VAL A 329 -0.56 -23.10 -0.26
CA VAL A 329 -1.97 -23.17 -0.65
C VAL A 329 -2.52 -21.76 -0.92
N ASP A 330 -3.73 -21.66 -1.44
CA ASP A 330 -4.41 -20.41 -1.78
C ASP A 330 -5.12 -19.74 -0.59
N ASP A 331 -4.91 -20.23 0.62
CA ASP A 331 -5.52 -19.69 1.83
C ASP A 331 -4.61 -18.71 2.61
N PHE A 332 -5.23 -17.97 3.54
CA PHE A 332 -4.57 -17.05 4.45
C PHE A 332 -5.28 -17.01 5.81
N TYR A 333 -4.54 -16.66 6.86
CA TYR A 333 -5.15 -16.38 8.15
C TYR A 333 -5.74 -14.97 8.16
N ALA A 334 -7.05 -14.87 8.15
CA ALA A 334 -7.76 -13.61 8.36
C ALA A 334 -7.69 -13.16 9.83
N SER A 335 -7.60 -14.11 10.78
CA SER A 335 -7.26 -13.94 12.19
C SER A 335 -6.78 -15.29 12.73
N GLN A 336 -6.32 -15.36 13.97
CA GLN A 336 -5.89 -16.62 14.57
C GLN A 336 -7.02 -17.66 14.52
N GLY A 337 -6.73 -18.83 13.94
CA GLY A 337 -7.69 -19.91 13.74
C GLY A 337 -8.75 -19.65 12.67
N ASN A 338 -8.74 -18.51 11.99
CA ASN A 338 -9.67 -18.18 10.91
C ASN A 338 -8.95 -18.18 9.57
N ILE A 339 -9.04 -19.28 8.85
CA ILE A 339 -8.42 -19.49 7.53
C ILE A 339 -9.47 -19.16 6.47
N ARG A 340 -9.06 -18.46 5.42
CA ARG A 340 -9.88 -18.11 4.25
C ARG A 340 -9.10 -18.27 2.96
N ASP A 341 -9.77 -18.74 1.91
CA ASP A 341 -9.21 -18.81 0.57
C ASP A 341 -9.11 -17.40 -0.05
N VAL A 342 -8.11 -17.19 -0.88
CA VAL A 342 -8.01 -15.97 -1.68
C VAL A 342 -8.80 -16.17 -2.97
N SER A 343 -9.90 -15.46 -3.15
CA SER A 343 -10.73 -15.53 -4.35
C SER A 343 -10.43 -14.45 -5.39
N GLY A 344 -9.61 -13.46 -5.06
CA GLY A 344 -9.28 -12.37 -5.98
C GLY A 344 -8.33 -11.32 -5.39
N ILE A 345 -7.98 -10.33 -6.22
CA ILE A 345 -7.13 -9.20 -5.85
C ILE A 345 -7.87 -7.91 -6.10
N ARG A 346 -7.78 -6.97 -5.15
CA ARG A 346 -8.36 -5.63 -5.31
C ARG A 346 -7.50 -4.77 -6.25
N SER A 347 -8.14 -4.17 -7.25
CA SER A 347 -7.49 -3.18 -8.11
C SER A 347 -7.13 -1.92 -7.31
N THR A 348 -5.86 -1.49 -7.40
CA THR A 348 -5.33 -0.33 -6.67
C THR A 348 -6.12 0.95 -6.96
N TRP A 349 -6.56 1.13 -8.20
CA TRP A 349 -7.24 2.33 -8.66
C TRP A 349 -8.64 2.53 -8.06
N THR A 350 -9.25 1.47 -7.58
CA THR A 350 -10.61 1.47 -7.04
C THR A 350 -10.66 1.46 -5.52
N MET A 351 -9.48 1.50 -4.89
CA MET A 351 -9.36 1.48 -3.42
C MET A 351 -9.80 2.76 -2.71
N PRO A 352 -9.51 4.01 -3.22
CA PRO A 352 -9.78 5.22 -2.44
C PRO A 352 -11.23 5.32 -1.95
N GLY A 353 -11.39 5.55 -0.65
CA GLY A 353 -12.67 5.61 0.07
C GLY A 353 -13.27 4.24 0.44
N ALA A 354 -12.68 3.13 -0.02
CA ALA A 354 -13.16 1.79 0.31
C ALA A 354 -12.65 1.33 1.68
N THR A 355 -13.39 0.38 2.26
CA THR A 355 -13.08 -0.24 3.55
C THR A 355 -12.18 -1.45 3.36
N VAL A 356 -11.22 -1.64 4.26
CA VAL A 356 -10.28 -2.77 4.27
C VAL A 356 -9.98 -3.20 5.70
N CYS A 357 -9.59 -4.46 5.86
CA CYS A 357 -9.20 -5.04 7.15
C CYS A 357 -7.69 -5.33 7.18
N GLU A 358 -7.12 -5.18 8.36
CA GLU A 358 -5.77 -5.60 8.71
C GLU A 358 -5.79 -6.80 9.65
N TYR A 359 -4.83 -7.68 9.49
CA TYR A 359 -4.48 -8.68 10.49
C TYR A 359 -2.97 -8.82 10.57
N GLY A 360 -2.41 -8.52 11.72
CA GLY A 360 -1.01 -8.73 12.05
C GLY A 360 -0.85 -9.76 13.15
N ARG A 361 0.23 -10.54 13.12
CA ARG A 361 0.41 -11.60 14.09
C ARG A 361 0.91 -11.11 15.45
N SER A 362 1.67 -10.05 15.48
CA SER A 362 2.10 -9.46 16.74
C SER A 362 0.93 -8.91 17.51
N ASN A 363 0.09 -8.13 16.86
CA ASN A 363 -1.17 -7.64 17.44
C ASN A 363 -2.16 -8.78 17.64
N ASN A 364 -2.18 -9.77 16.72
CA ASN A 364 -3.08 -10.92 16.73
C ASN A 364 -4.58 -10.54 16.79
N VAL A 365 -4.90 -9.35 16.27
CA VAL A 365 -6.26 -8.80 16.20
C VAL A 365 -6.56 -8.46 14.75
N ARG A 366 -7.74 -8.85 14.26
CA ARG A 366 -8.26 -8.36 12.99
C ARG A 366 -9.08 -7.11 13.22
N THR A 367 -8.77 -6.03 12.53
CA THR A 367 -9.50 -4.76 12.55
C THR A 367 -9.98 -4.41 11.15
N CYS A 368 -11.22 -3.91 11.01
CA CYS A 368 -11.91 -3.65 9.75
C CYS A 368 -12.43 -2.21 9.58
N ASN A 369 -12.14 -1.31 10.50
CA ASN A 369 -12.58 0.09 10.45
C ASN A 369 -11.66 0.99 9.62
N HIS A 370 -10.73 0.42 8.87
CA HIS A 370 -9.80 1.17 8.03
C HIS A 370 -10.46 1.60 6.73
N THR A 371 -10.35 2.89 6.42
CA THR A 371 -10.77 3.45 5.13
C THR A 371 -9.54 3.82 4.32
N VAL A 372 -9.45 3.37 3.08
CA VAL A 372 -8.40 3.77 2.17
C VAL A 372 -8.53 5.26 1.87
N GLN A 373 -7.50 6.03 2.23
CA GLN A 373 -7.45 7.48 2.05
C GLN A 373 -6.81 7.85 0.71
N ALA A 374 -5.77 7.13 0.31
CA ALA A 374 -5.08 7.39 -0.95
C ALA A 374 -4.31 6.15 -1.43
N THR A 375 -4.00 6.15 -2.73
CA THR A 375 -3.09 5.21 -3.38
C THR A 375 -1.88 5.96 -3.94
N ASN A 376 -0.85 5.23 -4.34
CA ASN A 376 0.41 5.80 -4.85
C ASN A 376 1.04 6.81 -3.87
N VAL A 377 0.98 6.48 -2.60
CA VAL A 377 1.59 7.26 -1.52
C VAL A 377 3.09 6.98 -1.50
N ILE A 378 3.88 8.02 -1.26
CA ILE A 378 5.32 7.91 -1.09
C ILE A 378 5.66 8.26 0.35
N VAL A 379 6.36 7.34 1.02
CA VAL A 379 6.78 7.48 2.42
C VAL A 379 8.30 7.52 2.51
N ASN A 380 8.81 8.49 3.21
CA ASN A 380 10.21 8.60 3.55
C ASN A 380 10.44 7.98 4.94
N TYR A 381 10.81 6.72 4.96
CA TYR A 381 11.27 6.02 6.16
C TYR A 381 12.71 6.43 6.51
N SER A 382 13.16 6.12 7.71
CA SER A 382 14.53 6.37 8.14
C SER A 382 15.56 5.63 7.27
N ILE A 383 15.24 4.42 6.84
CA ILE A 383 16.10 3.55 6.00
C ILE A 383 15.98 3.81 4.50
N GLY A 384 14.96 4.53 4.04
CA GLY A 384 14.80 4.80 2.61
C GLY A 384 13.46 5.44 2.24
N THR A 385 13.24 5.61 0.95
CA THR A 385 11.98 6.09 0.39
C THR A 385 11.25 4.95 -0.29
N VAL A 386 9.98 4.75 0.07
CA VAL A 386 9.10 3.75 -0.54
C VAL A 386 7.91 4.45 -1.18
N GLY A 387 7.57 4.05 -2.38
CA GLY A 387 6.42 4.57 -3.13
C GLY A 387 5.40 3.49 -3.47
N ASN A 388 4.41 3.87 -4.26
CA ASN A 388 3.28 3.03 -4.66
C ASN A 388 2.55 2.38 -3.48
N LEU A 389 2.56 3.02 -2.31
CA LEU A 389 1.86 2.54 -1.14
C LEU A 389 0.38 2.99 -1.15
N VAL A 390 -0.44 2.23 -0.47
CA VAL A 390 -1.80 2.61 -0.08
C VAL A 390 -1.75 3.13 1.35
N ARG A 391 -2.40 4.27 1.60
CA ARG A 391 -2.58 4.84 2.93
C ARG A 391 -4.01 4.58 3.40
N VAL A 392 -4.14 4.14 4.64
CA VAL A 392 -5.42 3.93 5.31
C VAL A 392 -5.55 4.77 6.57
N SER A 393 -6.80 5.02 7.00
CA SER A 393 -7.10 5.61 8.30
C SER A 393 -6.79 4.62 9.43
N GLY A 394 -6.38 5.13 10.57
CA GLY A 394 -6.06 4.32 11.74
C GLY A 394 -4.67 3.70 11.69
N ASP A 395 -4.19 3.32 12.84
CA ASP A 395 -2.93 2.63 13.07
C ASP A 395 -3.14 1.67 14.23
N ASP A 396 -3.56 0.45 13.89
CA ASP A 396 -3.75 -0.63 14.84
C ASP A 396 -2.59 -1.62 14.80
N SER A 397 -1.61 -1.38 13.91
CA SER A 397 -0.41 -2.20 13.76
C SER A 397 0.59 -1.95 14.88
N ILE A 398 1.29 -2.99 15.27
CA ILE A 398 2.42 -2.92 16.20
C ILE A 398 3.67 -3.51 15.56
N GLY A 399 4.80 -3.29 16.21
CA GLY A 399 6.06 -3.91 15.83
C GLY A 399 5.87 -5.40 15.64
N GLY A 400 6.06 -5.83 14.38
CA GLY A 400 5.85 -7.17 14.03
C GLY A 400 4.73 -7.51 13.08
N ASP A 401 3.94 -6.57 12.68
CA ASP A 401 2.88 -6.76 11.71
C ASP A 401 3.35 -6.49 10.27
N SER A 402 4.60 -6.05 10.10
CA SER A 402 5.26 -5.88 8.80
C SER A 402 5.17 -7.12 7.93
N GLY A 403 4.78 -6.94 6.68
CA GLY A 403 4.56 -8.01 5.72
C GLY A 403 3.19 -8.66 5.79
N GLY A 404 2.36 -8.38 6.82
CA GLY A 404 1.02 -8.92 6.99
C GLY A 404 0.05 -8.58 5.86
N GLY A 405 -0.92 -9.47 5.64
CA GLY A 405 -1.90 -9.32 4.57
C GLY A 405 -3.00 -8.33 4.92
N TRP A 406 -3.19 -7.32 4.08
CA TRP A 406 -4.41 -6.52 4.06
C TRP A 406 -5.46 -7.20 3.20
N SER A 407 -6.68 -7.38 3.71
CA SER A 407 -7.74 -8.13 3.02
C SER A 407 -9.12 -7.56 3.33
N PHE A 408 -10.10 -7.91 2.51
CA PHE A 408 -11.52 -7.79 2.87
C PHE A 408 -12.25 -9.00 2.32
N ASN A 409 -12.99 -9.72 3.18
CA ASN A 409 -13.56 -11.03 2.89
C ASN A 409 -12.48 -12.01 2.37
N TYR A 410 -12.60 -12.47 1.12
CA TYR A 410 -11.71 -13.40 0.43
C TYR A 410 -10.77 -12.71 -0.57
N THR A 411 -10.70 -11.39 -0.54
CA THR A 411 -9.94 -10.60 -1.52
C THR A 411 -8.65 -10.10 -0.90
N ALA A 412 -7.52 -10.33 -1.57
CA ALA A 412 -6.21 -9.78 -1.21
C ALA A 412 -6.12 -8.30 -1.63
N TRP A 413 -5.69 -7.43 -0.72
CA TRP A 413 -5.52 -6.00 -0.96
C TRP A 413 -4.07 -5.57 -0.98
N GLY A 414 -3.23 -6.10 -0.09
CA GLY A 414 -1.84 -5.71 -0.02
C GLY A 414 -1.01 -6.38 1.05
N VAL A 415 0.22 -5.88 1.19
CA VAL A 415 1.25 -6.34 2.13
C VAL A 415 1.65 -5.15 3.01
N HIS A 416 1.54 -5.28 4.32
CA HIS A 416 1.80 -4.21 5.29
C HIS A 416 3.25 -3.73 5.21
N SER A 417 3.44 -2.40 5.13
CA SER A 417 4.75 -1.77 5.07
C SER A 417 5.11 -1.03 6.36
N GLY A 418 4.15 -0.39 7.02
CA GLY A 418 4.41 0.34 8.26
C GLY A 418 3.34 1.37 8.58
N SER A 419 3.61 2.19 9.59
CA SER A 419 2.68 3.23 10.06
C SER A 419 3.38 4.51 10.52
N ASN A 420 2.60 5.57 10.76
CA ASN A 420 3.12 6.83 11.30
C ASN A 420 2.53 7.22 12.66
N GLY A 421 1.83 6.30 13.31
CA GLY A 421 1.14 6.52 14.59
C GLY A 421 -0.28 7.08 14.46
N SER A 422 -0.78 7.21 13.23
CA SER A 422 -2.16 7.68 12.94
C SER A 422 -2.73 7.03 11.68
N GLN A 423 -1.90 6.55 10.79
CA GLN A 423 -2.25 5.89 9.54
C GLN A 423 -1.29 4.74 9.28
N SER A 424 -1.79 3.69 8.64
CA SER A 424 -1.00 2.57 8.16
C SER A 424 -0.79 2.63 6.64
N PHE A 425 0.26 1.97 6.18
CA PHE A 425 0.67 1.91 4.78
C PHE A 425 0.89 0.47 4.35
N PHE A 426 0.49 0.14 3.12
CA PHE A 426 0.74 -1.19 2.55
C PHE A 426 1.06 -1.12 1.05
N THR A 427 1.88 -2.04 0.56
CA THR A 427 2.08 -2.25 -0.88
C THR A 427 0.88 -2.99 -1.45
N PRO A 428 0.19 -2.47 -2.50
CA PRO A 428 -0.94 -3.17 -3.10
C PRO A 428 -0.58 -4.58 -3.58
N ALA A 429 -1.48 -5.55 -3.40
CA ALA A 429 -1.29 -6.93 -3.84
C ALA A 429 -1.01 -7.03 -5.35
N GLN A 430 -1.77 -6.28 -6.17
CA GLN A 430 -1.56 -6.19 -7.62
C GLN A 430 -0.16 -5.67 -7.97
N GLN A 431 0.34 -4.69 -7.21
CA GLN A 431 1.69 -4.15 -7.39
C GLN A 431 2.76 -5.17 -6.97
N ALA A 432 2.55 -5.86 -5.85
CA ALA A 432 3.47 -6.90 -5.38
C ALA A 432 3.65 -8.02 -6.42
N GLU A 433 2.56 -8.51 -7.03
CA GLU A 433 2.63 -9.47 -8.13
C GLU A 433 3.50 -8.95 -9.29
N ALA A 434 3.24 -7.71 -9.72
CA ALA A 434 3.89 -7.13 -10.90
C ALA A 434 5.41 -6.94 -10.69
N ILE A 435 5.83 -6.41 -9.53
CA ILE A 435 7.25 -6.06 -9.29
C ILE A 435 8.10 -7.27 -8.88
N LEU A 436 7.51 -8.27 -8.23
CA LEU A 436 8.20 -9.51 -7.87
C LEU A 436 8.10 -10.58 -8.97
N ASN A 437 7.27 -10.37 -9.99
CA ASN A 437 6.95 -11.34 -11.05
C ASN A 437 6.44 -12.67 -10.47
N VAL A 438 5.49 -12.57 -9.55
CA VAL A 438 4.80 -13.71 -8.92
C VAL A 438 3.29 -13.59 -9.12
N THR A 439 2.56 -14.66 -8.83
CA THR A 439 1.09 -14.67 -8.80
C THR A 439 0.65 -15.11 -7.41
N ILE A 440 -0.17 -14.30 -6.73
CA ILE A 440 -0.83 -14.69 -5.48
C ILE A 440 -1.75 -15.86 -5.78
N LYS A 441 -1.63 -16.95 -5.00
CA LYS A 441 -2.47 -18.13 -5.19
C LYS A 441 -3.92 -17.82 -4.88
N ARG A 442 -4.83 -18.28 -5.75
CA ARG A 442 -6.27 -18.09 -5.70
C ARG A 442 -6.99 -19.08 -6.63
#